data_5d3a4f4ab60fb51b42b4c082490a9485
#
_entry.id   5d3a4f4ab60fb51b42b4c082490a9485
#
_cell.length_a   1.000
_cell.length_b   1.000
_cell.length_c   1.000
_cell.angle_alpha   90.00
_cell.angle_beta   90.00
_cell.angle_gamma   90.00
#
_symmetry.space_group_name_H-M   'P 1'
#
loop_
_entity.id
_entity.type
_entity.pdbx_description
1 polymer ?
#
loop_
_entity_poly.entity_id
_entity_poly.type
_entity_poly.pdbx_seq_one_letter_code
_entity_poly.pdbx_strand_id
1 'polypeptide(L)'
;MTDSSNDFRAAGPRRPNSPRRREGAEARARRPLRDVVCEIDRDILRLLLRRTNLLTKMRGSKPRLEAAEEKALREAWEAAVARVSRDARLSGHFFSLMQEVEFLPRPAAHDEADAPEGAAAREPQHTAFNLAPAPKPVRLRLAAPLACRATRAWLMLAAASGQALRLEPCLMNDPIVDCVKMLNQAGAALTREDDGVTARQAAPLGAPDKVLHAGDSAWNFFLLLGHYLGRPSRAKFTGEAGLKLANFSAVRHFLPTLGARLVPVVPKSEGLPARLECSGILPDSVSLPADVPAELAESLLLAAPGYEQALALNLAAHAGRELILARTMPILRAAGADAHVEGTAVRVHPGPLQLPERPEVDMEPELALFLLALPLALGGEVRLAGRWSALPAARAGWDALQRCGLDLRMQGADVLARSKAPLKTLPRWEPPADFPAAWSPLPLALTACSALRGGEAALPVLPAGTDMVTAESFLHAVGLEHDGTGMLRKISQDSPRPAWNAPNPVWALALALTACASPHQKLGNPGVMTELYPA
;
A
#
# COMPACT_ATOMS: atom_id res chain seq x y z
N MET A 1 18.87 67.66 46.66
CA MET A 1 17.72 68.00 47.51
C MET A 1 17.05 66.69 47.80
N THR A 2 17.38 66.08 48.86
CA THR A 2 16.68 65.96 50.14
C THR A 2 15.62 64.87 50.04
N ASP A 3 15.47 63.85 50.80
CA ASP A 3 16.10 63.46 52.08
C ASP A 3 15.30 62.18 52.52
N SER A 4 16.02 61.20 53.00
CA SER A 4 15.85 60.65 54.36
C SER A 4 14.50 60.13 54.77
N SER A 5 14.31 59.09 55.48
CA SER A 5 15.09 58.34 56.47
C SER A 5 14.24 57.17 56.98
N ASN A 6 14.89 56.06 57.33
CA ASN A 6 14.94 55.47 58.69
C ASN A 6 13.58 55.18 59.35
N ASP A 7 13.38 54.03 59.95
CA ASP A 7 13.99 53.43 61.11
C ASP A 7 13.53 52.03 61.49
N PHE A 8 14.42 51.16 61.77
CA PHE A 8 14.69 50.29 62.90
C PHE A 8 13.55 49.69 63.79
N ARG A 9 13.83 48.40 64.07
CA ARG A 9 13.61 47.57 65.31
C ARG A 9 12.64 46.44 65.13
N ALA A 10 12.83 45.23 65.66
CA ALA A 10 13.81 44.66 66.60
C ALA A 10 13.82 43.14 66.50
N ALA A 11 14.90 42.52 66.89
CA ALA A 11 15.12 41.08 66.93
C ALA A 11 14.48 40.44 68.16
N GLY A 12 13.96 39.20 67.98
CA GLY A 12 13.58 38.27 69.07
C GLY A 12 14.02 36.84 68.71
N PRO A 13 14.23 35.92 69.63
CA PRO A 13 15.34 34.97 69.61
C PRO A 13 15.01 33.65 68.85
N ARG A 14 16.10 33.10 68.27
CA ARG A 14 16.19 31.80 67.59
C ARG A 14 15.94 30.66 68.59
N ARG A 15 15.07 29.71 68.20
CA ARG A 15 15.01 28.35 68.76
C ARG A 15 15.59 27.37 67.71
N PRO A 16 16.30 26.31 68.12
CA PRO A 16 17.03 25.42 67.22
C PRO A 16 16.08 24.43 66.54
N ASN A 17 16.17 24.34 65.21
CA ASN A 17 15.47 23.36 64.40
C ASN A 17 16.27 22.05 64.37
N SER A 18 15.69 21.00 64.92
CA SER A 18 16.09 19.62 64.70
C SER A 18 15.85 19.18 63.23
N PRO A 19 16.74 18.37 62.64
CA PRO A 19 16.53 17.89 61.29
C PRO A 19 15.47 16.80 61.24
N ARG A 20 14.27 17.11 60.82
CA ARG A 20 13.34 16.06 60.34
C ARG A 20 13.80 15.57 59.00
N ARG A 21 14.28 14.31 58.95
CA ARG A 21 14.43 13.47 57.79
C ARG A 21 13.19 13.60 56.90
N ARG A 22 13.36 14.15 55.70
CA ARG A 22 12.47 13.95 54.58
C ARG A 22 13.00 12.76 53.78
N GLU A 23 12.70 11.55 54.23
CA GLU A 23 12.68 10.36 53.40
C GLU A 23 11.37 10.34 52.63
N GLY A 24 11.43 10.13 51.33
CA GLY A 24 10.26 9.77 50.52
C GLY A 24 9.74 10.87 49.58
N ALA A 25 10.59 11.44 48.74
CA ALA A 25 10.17 11.92 47.45
C ALA A 25 10.88 11.03 46.39
N GLU A 26 10.32 9.83 46.18
CA GLU A 26 10.67 9.03 45.03
C GLU A 26 10.53 9.90 43.78
N ALA A 27 11.65 10.11 43.10
CA ALA A 27 11.72 10.75 41.82
C ALA A 27 10.84 9.91 40.87
N ARG A 28 9.56 10.32 40.67
CA ARG A 28 8.73 9.81 39.59
C ARG A 28 9.53 10.01 38.32
N ALA A 29 10.06 8.91 37.79
CA ALA A 29 10.72 8.89 36.50
C ALA A 29 9.82 9.63 35.50
N ARG A 30 10.28 10.76 34.98
CA ARG A 30 9.53 11.50 33.95
C ARG A 30 9.43 10.57 32.76
N ARG A 31 8.19 10.14 32.45
CA ARG A 31 7.91 9.37 31.23
C ARG A 31 8.50 10.10 30.04
N PRO A 32 9.13 9.38 29.08
CA PRO A 32 9.63 9.98 27.85
C PRO A 32 8.50 10.75 27.15
N LEU A 33 8.75 11.94 26.66
CA LEU A 33 7.74 12.74 25.95
C LEU A 33 7.13 11.97 24.77
N ARG A 34 7.90 11.09 24.14
CA ARG A 34 7.43 10.20 23.08
C ARG A 34 6.28 9.31 23.55
N ASP A 35 6.37 8.71 24.73
CA ASP A 35 5.33 7.81 25.25
C ASP A 35 4.05 8.58 25.57
N VAL A 36 4.19 9.82 26.06
CA VAL A 36 3.05 10.71 26.29
C VAL A 36 2.38 11.09 24.98
N VAL A 37 3.14 11.40 23.94
CA VAL A 37 2.59 11.68 22.59
C VAL A 37 1.86 10.45 22.04
N CYS A 38 2.47 9.27 22.11
CA CYS A 38 1.83 8.03 21.66
C CYS A 38 0.54 7.69 22.45
N GLU A 39 0.46 8.07 23.72
CA GLU A 39 -0.76 7.92 24.54
C GLU A 39 -1.87 8.88 24.07
N ILE A 40 -1.51 10.14 23.83
CA ILE A 40 -2.42 11.13 23.26
C ILE A 40 -2.93 10.71 21.87
N ASP A 41 -2.06 10.20 21.00
CA ASP A 41 -2.46 9.72 19.67
C ASP A 41 -3.47 8.57 19.75
N ARG A 42 -3.27 7.63 20.69
CA ARG A 42 -4.25 6.55 20.93
C ARG A 42 -5.60 7.09 21.42
N ASP A 43 -5.59 8.10 22.28
CA ASP A 43 -6.82 8.71 22.76
C ASP A 43 -7.53 9.49 21.66
N ILE A 44 -6.82 10.18 20.78
CA ILE A 44 -7.36 10.82 19.57
C ILE A 44 -8.06 9.76 18.70
N LEU A 45 -7.41 8.63 18.43
CA LEU A 45 -7.99 7.54 17.65
C LEU A 45 -9.26 6.97 18.29
N ARG A 46 -9.27 6.76 19.63
CA ARG A 46 -10.46 6.31 20.35
C ARG A 46 -11.62 7.30 20.25
N LEU A 47 -11.33 8.60 20.36
CA LEU A 47 -12.33 9.65 20.22
C LEU A 47 -12.89 9.73 18.80
N LEU A 48 -12.05 9.57 17.78
CA LEU A 48 -12.46 9.52 16.38
C LEU A 48 -13.40 8.33 16.13
N LEU A 49 -13.04 7.13 16.60
CA LEU A 49 -13.88 5.94 16.51
C LEU A 49 -15.23 6.14 17.21
N ARG A 50 -15.24 6.73 18.42
CA ARG A 50 -16.48 7.04 19.15
C ARG A 50 -17.34 8.02 18.38
N ARG A 51 -16.74 9.06 17.79
CA ARG A 51 -17.44 10.03 16.95
C ARG A 51 -18.09 9.35 15.74
N THR A 52 -17.35 8.51 15.01
CA THR A 52 -17.85 7.75 13.87
C THR A 52 -19.07 6.89 14.25
N ASN A 53 -19.01 6.20 15.39
CA ASN A 53 -20.15 5.42 15.89
C ASN A 53 -21.40 6.27 16.16
N LEU A 54 -21.21 7.46 16.74
CA LEU A 54 -22.33 8.37 17.02
C LEU A 54 -22.93 8.91 15.72
N LEU A 55 -22.11 9.27 14.74
CA LEU A 55 -22.57 9.72 13.42
C LEU A 55 -23.31 8.62 12.65
N THR A 56 -22.84 7.38 12.74
CA THR A 56 -23.54 6.21 12.18
C THR A 56 -24.92 6.03 12.83
N LYS A 57 -25.02 6.20 14.16
CA LYS A 57 -26.31 6.16 14.88
C LYS A 57 -27.24 7.30 14.48
N MET A 58 -26.72 8.53 14.31
CA MET A 58 -27.50 9.69 13.84
C MET A 58 -28.02 9.48 12.42
N ARG A 59 -27.19 8.92 11.53
CA ARG A 59 -27.55 8.66 10.14
C ARG A 59 -28.64 7.57 10.02
N GLY A 60 -28.66 6.58 10.90
CA GLY A 60 -29.56 5.43 10.83
C GLY A 60 -29.39 4.66 9.53
N SER A 61 -30.49 4.39 8.82
CA SER A 61 -30.49 3.68 7.51
C SER A 61 -30.27 4.59 6.30
N LYS A 62 -30.08 5.90 6.50
CA LYS A 62 -29.86 6.86 5.40
C LYS A 62 -28.42 6.78 4.88
N PRO A 63 -28.18 6.96 3.56
CA PRO A 63 -26.82 6.92 3.00
C PRO A 63 -25.94 8.10 3.41
N ARG A 64 -26.54 9.22 3.86
CA ARG A 64 -25.85 10.44 4.34
C ARG A 64 -26.61 11.08 5.48
N LEU A 65 -25.92 11.91 6.28
CA LEU A 65 -26.56 12.83 7.23
C LEU A 65 -27.44 13.83 6.49
N GLU A 66 -28.47 14.34 7.14
CA GLU A 66 -29.26 15.44 6.60
C GLU A 66 -28.41 16.71 6.52
N ALA A 67 -28.61 17.50 5.47
CA ALA A 67 -27.80 18.71 5.23
C ALA A 67 -27.86 19.72 6.41
N ALA A 68 -28.97 19.77 7.13
CA ALA A 68 -29.13 20.59 8.33
C ALA A 68 -28.29 20.10 9.50
N GLU A 69 -28.20 18.77 9.72
CA GLU A 69 -27.39 18.17 10.76
C GLU A 69 -25.90 18.30 10.45
N GLU A 70 -25.50 18.08 9.19
CA GLU A 70 -24.11 18.26 8.75
C GLU A 70 -23.66 19.71 8.93
N LYS A 71 -24.51 20.67 8.59
CA LYS A 71 -24.26 22.09 8.80
C LYS A 71 -24.08 22.44 10.27
N ALA A 72 -24.98 21.95 11.14
CA ALA A 72 -24.91 22.17 12.58
C ALA A 72 -23.63 21.57 13.20
N LEU A 73 -23.21 20.38 12.77
CA LEU A 73 -21.96 19.76 13.21
C LEU A 73 -20.73 20.56 12.75
N ARG A 74 -20.75 21.11 11.54
CA ARG A 74 -19.69 21.96 11.02
C ARG A 74 -19.57 23.26 11.79
N GLU A 75 -20.69 23.95 12.04
CA GLU A 75 -20.72 25.20 12.82
C GLU A 75 -20.22 24.97 14.27
N ALA A 76 -20.64 23.87 14.90
CA ALA A 76 -20.17 23.51 16.24
C ALA A 76 -18.66 23.21 16.26
N TRP A 77 -18.14 22.55 15.21
CA TRP A 77 -16.72 22.29 15.05
C TRP A 77 -15.92 23.59 14.88
N GLU A 78 -16.35 24.47 13.99
CA GLU A 78 -15.70 25.76 13.74
C GLU A 78 -15.66 26.62 15.00
N ALA A 79 -16.74 26.66 15.78
CA ALA A 79 -16.79 27.34 17.06
C ALA A 79 -15.84 26.73 18.11
N ALA A 80 -15.69 25.40 18.14
CA ALA A 80 -14.76 24.73 19.04
C ALA A 80 -13.30 25.02 18.65
N VAL A 81 -12.98 24.97 17.36
CA VAL A 81 -11.61 25.19 16.87
C VAL A 81 -11.18 26.63 17.02
N ALA A 82 -12.07 27.61 16.86
CA ALA A 82 -11.76 29.03 17.06
C ALA A 82 -11.19 29.31 18.47
N ARG A 83 -11.45 28.43 19.45
CA ARG A 83 -10.90 28.50 20.81
C ARG A 83 -9.49 27.90 20.94
N VAL A 84 -9.07 27.05 20.00
CA VAL A 84 -7.84 26.24 20.11
C VAL A 84 -6.82 26.60 19.02
N SER A 85 -7.27 26.96 17.83
CA SER A 85 -6.41 27.25 16.68
C SER A 85 -6.83 28.54 15.97
N ARG A 86 -5.83 29.30 15.49
CA ARG A 86 -6.07 30.49 14.65
C ARG A 86 -6.19 30.16 13.15
N ASP A 87 -5.93 28.90 12.76
CA ASP A 87 -6.02 28.47 11.35
C ASP A 87 -7.37 27.79 11.06
N ALA A 88 -8.35 28.61 10.70
CA ALA A 88 -9.69 28.15 10.33
C ALA A 88 -9.69 27.21 9.09
N ARG A 89 -8.70 27.33 8.18
CA ARG A 89 -8.62 26.49 6.97
C ARG A 89 -8.14 25.08 7.28
N LEU A 90 -7.12 24.94 8.13
CA LEU A 90 -6.63 23.64 8.60
C LEU A 90 -7.73 22.91 9.36
N SER A 91 -8.50 23.61 10.13
CA SER A 91 -9.64 23.13 10.90
C SER A 91 -10.77 22.58 10.01
N GLY A 92 -11.12 23.30 8.94
CA GLY A 92 -12.12 22.83 7.98
C GLY A 92 -11.65 21.57 7.24
N HIS A 93 -10.37 21.49 6.89
CA HIS A 93 -9.79 20.31 6.26
C HIS A 93 -9.79 19.10 7.18
N PHE A 94 -9.42 19.29 8.44
CA PHE A 94 -9.46 18.22 9.45
C PHE A 94 -10.90 17.73 9.71
N PHE A 95 -11.89 18.63 9.72
CA PHE A 95 -13.31 18.25 9.80
C PHE A 95 -13.73 17.36 8.61
N SER A 96 -13.33 17.70 7.39
CA SER A 96 -13.61 16.90 6.20
C SER A 96 -12.96 15.53 6.26
N LEU A 97 -11.69 15.44 6.70
CA LEU A 97 -11.00 14.17 6.93
C LEU A 97 -11.72 13.30 7.98
N MET A 98 -12.19 13.90 9.07
CA MET A 98 -12.97 13.17 10.08
C MET A 98 -14.31 12.67 9.56
N GLN A 99 -14.92 13.31 8.57
CA GLN A 99 -16.12 12.81 7.90
C GLN A 99 -15.79 11.60 6.99
N GLU A 100 -14.62 11.61 6.36
CA GLU A 100 -14.16 10.52 5.49
C GLU A 100 -13.76 9.26 6.28
N VAL A 101 -13.27 9.39 7.51
CA VAL A 101 -12.94 8.27 8.41
C VAL A 101 -14.19 7.41 8.75
N GLU A 102 -15.41 7.94 8.55
CA GLU A 102 -16.65 7.15 8.71
C GLU A 102 -16.76 5.95 7.77
N PHE A 103 -16.06 5.99 6.63
CA PHE A 103 -16.15 4.96 5.60
C PHE A 103 -15.08 3.86 5.71
N LEU A 104 -14.18 3.96 6.70
CA LEU A 104 -13.18 2.92 6.94
C LEU A 104 -13.83 1.72 7.66
N PRO A 105 -13.59 0.47 7.20
CA PRO A 105 -14.05 -0.71 7.89
C PRO A 105 -13.50 -0.75 9.32
N ARG A 106 -14.38 -0.93 10.29
CA ARG A 106 -14.04 -0.90 11.71
C ARG A 106 -13.30 -2.17 12.12
N PRO A 107 -12.10 -2.12 12.73
CA PRO A 107 -11.60 -3.26 13.47
C PRO A 107 -12.52 -3.51 14.68
N ALA A 108 -12.85 -4.77 14.95
CA ALA A 108 -13.69 -5.15 16.09
C ALA A 108 -13.05 -4.66 17.40
N ALA A 109 -13.72 -3.75 18.09
CA ALA A 109 -13.28 -3.26 19.40
C ALA A 109 -13.75 -4.22 20.49
N HIS A 110 -12.81 -4.71 21.29
CA HIS A 110 -13.11 -5.24 22.61
C HIS A 110 -13.41 -4.06 23.55
N ASP A 111 -14.67 -3.87 23.89
CA ASP A 111 -15.08 -3.13 25.08
C ASP A 111 -16.07 -3.99 25.87
N GLU A 112 -15.54 -4.70 26.86
CA GLU A 112 -16.32 -5.13 28.01
C GLU A 112 -16.41 -3.94 28.98
N ALA A 113 -17.55 -3.28 29.02
CA ALA A 113 -18.24 -2.73 30.18
C ALA A 113 -19.27 -1.68 29.72
N ASP A 114 -20.52 -1.89 30.21
CA ASP A 114 -21.70 -1.05 30.08
C ASP A 114 -22.51 -1.15 28.77
N ALA A 115 -23.31 -2.21 28.68
CA ALA A 115 -24.51 -2.22 27.84
C ALA A 115 -25.73 -2.61 28.70
N PRO A 116 -26.82 -1.83 28.70
CA PRO A 116 -28.12 -2.31 29.19
C PRO A 116 -28.69 -3.31 28.18
N GLU A 117 -29.18 -4.41 28.71
CA GLU A 117 -29.89 -5.46 27.98
C GLU A 117 -31.10 -4.90 27.21
N GLY A 118 -31.18 -5.19 25.92
CA GLY A 118 -32.40 -5.06 25.13
C GLY A 118 -32.26 -4.30 23.84
N ALA A 119 -31.84 -4.99 22.78
CA ALA A 119 -32.24 -4.92 21.38
C ALA A 119 -31.06 -5.32 20.48
N ALA A 120 -31.01 -6.58 20.12
CA ALA A 120 -30.05 -7.12 19.16
C ALA A 120 -30.37 -6.64 17.73
N ALA A 121 -29.78 -5.52 17.30
CA ALA A 121 -29.56 -5.25 15.90
C ALA A 121 -28.31 -6.04 15.48
N ARG A 122 -28.49 -7.10 14.72
CA ARG A 122 -27.38 -7.88 14.13
C ARG A 122 -26.59 -6.96 13.20
N GLU A 123 -25.44 -6.46 13.65
CA GLU A 123 -24.41 -5.92 12.80
C GLU A 123 -23.94 -7.03 11.84
N PRO A 124 -23.56 -6.72 10.58
CA PRO A 124 -22.88 -7.68 9.75
C PRO A 124 -21.54 -8.01 10.43
N GLN A 125 -21.52 -9.12 11.14
CA GLN A 125 -20.28 -9.69 11.65
C GLN A 125 -19.44 -10.02 10.41
N HIS A 126 -18.37 -9.27 10.16
CA HIS A 126 -17.28 -9.76 9.34
C HIS A 126 -16.72 -10.98 10.06
N THR A 127 -17.27 -12.13 9.73
CA THR A 127 -16.82 -13.41 10.29
C THR A 127 -15.37 -13.59 9.88
N ALA A 128 -14.49 -13.64 10.87
CA ALA A 128 -13.08 -13.91 10.65
C ALA A 128 -12.93 -15.19 9.81
N PHE A 129 -12.12 -15.13 8.76
CA PHE A 129 -11.90 -16.26 7.89
C PHE A 129 -10.95 -17.26 8.56
N ASN A 130 -11.41 -18.50 8.74
CA ASN A 130 -10.62 -19.56 9.39
C ASN A 130 -9.77 -20.28 8.34
N LEU A 131 -8.45 -20.16 8.47
CA LEU A 131 -7.48 -20.79 7.60
C LEU A 131 -7.13 -22.19 8.15
N ALA A 132 -7.70 -23.21 7.54
CA ALA A 132 -7.49 -24.60 7.93
C ALA A 132 -7.17 -25.50 6.72
N PRO A 133 -6.02 -25.30 6.05
CA PRO A 133 -5.64 -26.12 4.90
C PRO A 133 -5.47 -27.58 5.30
N ALA A 134 -5.84 -28.48 4.38
CA ALA A 134 -5.66 -29.92 4.62
C ALA A 134 -4.15 -30.26 4.70
N PRO A 135 -3.71 -31.06 5.68
CA PRO A 135 -2.30 -31.42 5.86
C PRO A 135 -1.87 -32.51 4.85
N LYS A 136 -2.00 -32.23 3.57
CA LYS A 136 -1.66 -33.14 2.47
C LYS A 136 -0.60 -32.49 1.58
N PRO A 137 0.29 -33.29 0.96
CA PRO A 137 1.21 -32.78 -0.04
C PRO A 137 0.46 -32.04 -1.15
N VAL A 138 0.93 -30.84 -1.49
CA VAL A 138 0.33 -30.02 -2.52
C VAL A 138 0.58 -30.63 -3.92
N ARG A 139 -0.42 -30.65 -4.76
CA ARG A 139 -0.31 -30.95 -6.20
C ARG A 139 -1.15 -29.93 -6.95
N LEU A 140 -0.51 -28.88 -7.39
CA LEU A 140 -1.18 -27.73 -7.99
C LEU A 140 -0.61 -27.43 -9.37
N ARG A 141 -1.49 -27.23 -10.34
CA ARG A 141 -1.15 -26.73 -11.66
C ARG A 141 -2.11 -25.61 -12.02
N LEU A 142 -1.59 -24.40 -12.17
CA LEU A 142 -2.35 -23.18 -12.44
C LEU A 142 -1.73 -22.42 -13.60
N ALA A 143 -2.55 -21.71 -14.38
CA ALA A 143 -2.09 -20.56 -15.13
C ALA A 143 -1.79 -19.44 -14.14
N ALA A 144 -0.55 -18.94 -14.16
CA ALA A 144 -0.16 -17.87 -13.26
C ALA A 144 -0.80 -16.55 -13.73
N PRO A 145 -1.39 -15.77 -12.84
CA PRO A 145 -1.96 -14.49 -13.22
C PRO A 145 -0.89 -13.51 -13.68
N LEU A 146 -1.25 -12.67 -14.66
CA LEU A 146 -0.35 -11.67 -15.22
C LEU A 146 -0.04 -10.57 -14.21
N ALA A 147 1.19 -10.04 -14.29
CA ALA A 147 1.65 -8.95 -13.42
C ALA A 147 0.73 -7.72 -13.53
N CYS A 148 0.12 -7.36 -12.42
CA CYS A 148 -0.91 -6.32 -12.33
C CYS A 148 -0.43 -4.96 -12.86
N ARG A 149 0.83 -4.60 -12.60
CA ARG A 149 1.42 -3.33 -13.08
C ARG A 149 1.56 -3.30 -14.60
N ALA A 150 2.10 -4.37 -15.20
CA ALA A 150 2.27 -4.48 -16.64
C ALA A 150 0.93 -4.60 -17.38
N THR A 151 -0.02 -5.36 -16.82
CA THR A 151 -1.40 -5.45 -17.31
C THR A 151 -2.01 -4.07 -17.49
N ARG A 152 -1.94 -3.22 -16.48
CA ARG A 152 -2.48 -1.85 -16.53
C ARG A 152 -1.74 -0.95 -17.52
N ALA A 153 -0.41 -1.13 -17.70
CA ALA A 153 0.34 -0.42 -18.72
C ALA A 153 -0.16 -0.79 -20.13
N TRP A 154 -0.38 -2.06 -20.42
CA TRP A 154 -0.94 -2.52 -21.70
C TRP A 154 -2.37 -2.02 -21.94
N LEU A 155 -3.23 -2.03 -20.92
CA LEU A 155 -4.57 -1.46 -21.00
C LEU A 155 -4.53 0.04 -21.31
N MET A 156 -3.58 0.76 -20.72
CA MET A 156 -3.37 2.18 -21.02
C MET A 156 -2.93 2.40 -22.48
N LEU A 157 -1.99 1.59 -22.99
CA LEU A 157 -1.54 1.70 -24.38
C LEU A 157 -2.67 1.37 -25.37
N ALA A 158 -3.49 0.35 -25.07
CA ALA A 158 -4.67 0.02 -25.87
C ALA A 158 -5.68 1.16 -25.89
N ALA A 159 -5.99 1.73 -24.75
CA ALA A 159 -6.90 2.87 -24.64
C ALA A 159 -6.33 4.11 -25.36
N ALA A 160 -5.05 4.41 -25.20
CA ALA A 160 -4.40 5.56 -25.82
C ALA A 160 -4.31 5.46 -27.34
N SER A 161 -4.09 4.26 -27.90
CA SER A 161 -4.01 4.01 -29.34
C SER A 161 -5.35 3.61 -29.98
N GLY A 162 -6.34 3.25 -29.16
CA GLY A 162 -7.64 2.73 -29.64
C GLY A 162 -7.58 1.34 -30.24
N GLN A 163 -6.48 0.58 -30.04
CA GLN A 163 -6.29 -0.75 -30.60
C GLN A 163 -6.88 -1.84 -29.70
N ALA A 164 -7.31 -2.94 -30.34
CA ALA A 164 -7.78 -4.11 -29.63
C ALA A 164 -6.62 -4.90 -29.03
N LEU A 165 -6.82 -5.44 -27.81
CA LEU A 165 -5.94 -6.44 -27.21
C LEU A 165 -6.72 -7.27 -26.17
N ARG A 166 -6.17 -8.44 -25.80
CA ARG A 166 -6.69 -9.31 -24.76
C ARG A 166 -5.58 -9.69 -23.77
N LEU A 167 -5.87 -9.54 -22.49
CA LEU A 167 -5.00 -9.89 -21.38
C LEU A 167 -5.66 -10.94 -20.50
N GLU A 168 -5.08 -12.13 -20.49
CA GLU A 168 -5.55 -13.30 -19.73
C GLU A 168 -4.39 -14.25 -19.40
N PRO A 169 -4.37 -14.89 -18.20
CA PRO A 169 -5.30 -14.70 -17.10
C PRO A 169 -4.94 -13.47 -16.25
N CYS A 170 -5.89 -12.58 -16.04
CA CYS A 170 -5.72 -11.42 -15.17
C CYS A 170 -6.37 -11.65 -13.81
N LEU A 171 -5.69 -11.20 -12.75
CA LEU A 171 -6.35 -10.99 -11.48
C LEU A 171 -7.33 -9.81 -11.62
N MET A 172 -8.60 -10.04 -11.31
CA MET A 172 -9.60 -8.95 -11.29
C MET A 172 -9.61 -8.26 -9.93
N ASN A 173 -8.42 -7.89 -9.45
CA ASN A 173 -8.21 -7.17 -8.20
C ASN A 173 -8.60 -5.68 -8.31
N ASP A 174 -8.73 -5.01 -7.16
CA ASP A 174 -9.18 -3.61 -7.11
C ASP A 174 -8.36 -2.69 -8.02
N PRO A 175 -7.01 -2.73 -8.05
CA PRO A 175 -6.22 -1.87 -8.93
C PRO A 175 -6.52 -2.04 -10.42
N ILE A 176 -6.79 -3.27 -10.91
CA ILE A 176 -7.15 -3.54 -12.31
C ILE A 176 -8.60 -3.11 -12.58
N VAL A 177 -9.52 -3.44 -11.67
CA VAL A 177 -10.92 -3.04 -11.78
C VAL A 177 -11.06 -1.52 -11.85
N ASP A 178 -10.35 -0.80 -10.99
CA ASP A 178 -10.38 0.66 -10.98
C ASP A 178 -9.67 1.26 -12.19
N CYS A 179 -8.60 0.62 -12.69
CA CYS A 179 -7.96 1.02 -13.96
C CYS A 179 -8.94 0.92 -15.13
N VAL A 180 -9.66 -0.20 -15.25
CA VAL A 180 -10.67 -0.38 -16.32
C VAL A 180 -11.79 0.66 -16.20
N LYS A 181 -12.31 0.90 -15.00
CA LYS A 181 -13.33 1.93 -14.77
C LYS A 181 -12.84 3.32 -15.16
N MET A 182 -11.62 3.68 -14.71
CA MET A 182 -10.99 4.97 -14.96
C MET A 182 -10.73 5.20 -16.46
N LEU A 183 -10.20 4.20 -17.16
CA LEU A 183 -9.96 4.29 -18.61
C LEU A 183 -11.28 4.39 -19.39
N ASN A 184 -12.33 3.66 -18.98
CA ASN A 184 -13.65 3.79 -19.57
C ASN A 184 -14.30 5.17 -19.28
N GLN A 185 -14.05 5.77 -18.11
CA GLN A 185 -14.44 7.17 -17.84
C GLN A 185 -13.73 8.16 -18.76
N ALA A 186 -12.49 7.82 -19.16
CA ALA A 186 -11.70 8.62 -20.12
C ALA A 186 -12.09 8.36 -21.58
N GLY A 187 -13.00 7.42 -21.86
CA GLY A 187 -13.52 7.13 -23.20
C GLY A 187 -13.00 5.85 -23.84
N ALA A 188 -12.28 4.99 -23.10
CA ALA A 188 -11.87 3.68 -23.61
C ALA A 188 -13.05 2.69 -23.74
N ALA A 189 -12.83 1.62 -24.50
CA ALA A 189 -13.80 0.52 -24.70
C ALA A 189 -13.25 -0.79 -24.10
N LEU A 190 -13.06 -0.81 -22.78
CA LEU A 190 -12.54 -1.97 -22.04
C LEU A 190 -13.70 -2.79 -21.45
N THR A 191 -13.65 -4.11 -21.61
CA THR A 191 -14.62 -5.06 -21.06
C THR A 191 -13.89 -6.01 -20.11
N ARG A 192 -14.42 -6.20 -18.91
CA ARG A 192 -13.98 -7.24 -17.99
C ARG A 192 -14.65 -8.56 -18.40
N GLU A 193 -13.85 -9.62 -18.42
CA GLU A 193 -14.28 -11.00 -18.63
C GLU A 193 -13.99 -11.80 -17.35
N ASP A 194 -14.42 -13.05 -17.26
CA ASP A 194 -14.28 -13.88 -16.05
C ASP A 194 -12.79 -14.09 -15.68
N ASP A 195 -11.92 -14.20 -16.68
CA ASP A 195 -10.50 -14.50 -16.51
C ASP A 195 -9.56 -13.41 -17.07
N GLY A 196 -10.11 -12.26 -17.49
CA GLY A 196 -9.27 -11.25 -18.12
C GLY A 196 -9.93 -9.92 -18.44
N VAL A 197 -9.23 -9.15 -19.25
CA VAL A 197 -9.71 -7.87 -19.77
C VAL A 197 -9.47 -7.81 -21.28
N THR A 198 -10.51 -7.42 -22.00
CA THR A 198 -10.46 -7.19 -23.45
C THR A 198 -10.63 -5.71 -23.76
N ALA A 199 -9.69 -5.14 -24.51
CA ALA A 199 -9.84 -3.84 -25.15
C ALA A 199 -10.40 -4.06 -26.56
N ARG A 200 -11.49 -3.37 -26.90
CA ARG A 200 -12.05 -3.38 -28.26
C ARG A 200 -11.48 -2.22 -29.06
N GLN A 201 -11.43 -2.40 -30.38
CA GLN A 201 -11.11 -1.32 -31.30
C GLN A 201 -12.05 -0.12 -31.05
N ALA A 202 -11.47 1.04 -30.80
CA ALA A 202 -12.21 2.27 -30.48
C ALA A 202 -11.44 3.50 -30.97
N ALA A 203 -11.99 4.67 -30.78
CA ALA A 203 -11.22 5.91 -30.94
C ALA A 203 -10.16 6.03 -29.83
N PRO A 204 -8.96 6.55 -30.13
CA PRO A 204 -7.97 6.89 -29.11
C PRO A 204 -8.53 7.83 -28.04
N LEU A 205 -8.01 7.75 -26.81
CA LEU A 205 -8.43 8.62 -25.72
C LEU A 205 -8.30 10.09 -26.10
N GLY A 206 -9.40 10.82 -25.97
CA GLY A 206 -9.47 12.28 -26.16
C GLY A 206 -9.35 13.05 -24.85
N ALA A 207 -9.72 14.34 -24.89
CA ALA A 207 -9.84 15.16 -23.70
C ALA A 207 -11.00 14.64 -22.82
N PRO A 208 -10.79 14.44 -21.50
CA PRO A 208 -11.83 13.91 -20.64
C PRO A 208 -12.90 14.98 -20.34
N ASP A 209 -14.16 14.62 -20.44
CA ASP A 209 -15.31 15.44 -20.05
C ASP A 209 -15.76 15.19 -18.59
N LYS A 210 -15.27 14.13 -17.98
CA LYS A 210 -15.63 13.66 -16.64
C LYS A 210 -14.47 13.74 -15.66
N VAL A 211 -14.78 13.66 -14.38
CA VAL A 211 -13.79 13.46 -13.33
C VAL A 211 -13.29 12.02 -13.38
N LEU A 212 -11.97 11.84 -13.44
CA LEU A 212 -11.33 10.55 -13.54
C LEU A 212 -11.03 10.02 -12.14
N HIS A 213 -11.55 8.86 -11.81
CA HIS A 213 -11.40 8.23 -10.51
C HIS A 213 -10.34 7.13 -10.57
N ALA A 214 -9.19 7.34 -9.93
CA ALA A 214 -8.03 6.45 -9.99
C ALA A 214 -8.07 5.26 -9.00
N GLY A 215 -9.17 5.12 -8.23
CA GLY A 215 -9.23 4.20 -7.09
C GLY A 215 -8.26 4.62 -5.99
N ASP A 216 -7.57 3.67 -5.38
CA ASP A 216 -6.49 3.93 -4.41
C ASP A 216 -5.10 3.64 -4.99
N SER A 217 -4.97 3.67 -6.31
CA SER A 217 -3.73 3.34 -7.01
C SER A 217 -3.03 4.56 -7.60
N ALA A 218 -1.88 4.92 -7.05
CA ALA A 218 -1.02 5.96 -7.61
C ALA A 218 -0.59 5.64 -9.06
N TRP A 219 -0.37 4.36 -9.38
CA TRP A 219 -0.02 3.93 -10.74
C TRP A 219 -1.15 4.22 -11.74
N ASN A 220 -2.42 4.00 -11.37
CA ASN A 220 -3.56 4.37 -12.22
C ASN A 220 -3.60 5.87 -12.48
N PHE A 221 -3.39 6.67 -11.43
CA PHE A 221 -3.30 8.12 -11.56
C PHE A 221 -2.17 8.55 -12.49
N PHE A 222 -0.94 8.01 -12.31
CA PHE A 222 0.21 8.38 -13.13
C PHE A 222 0.06 7.96 -14.59
N LEU A 223 -0.54 6.81 -14.88
CA LEU A 223 -0.79 6.36 -16.27
C LEU A 223 -1.58 7.40 -17.06
N LEU A 224 -2.69 7.91 -16.51
CA LEU A 224 -3.46 8.96 -17.17
C LEU A 224 -2.79 10.33 -17.11
N LEU A 225 -2.11 10.65 -16.01
CA LEU A 225 -1.36 11.90 -15.91
C LEU A 225 -0.33 11.98 -17.05
N GLY A 226 0.49 10.94 -17.24
CA GLY A 226 1.45 10.89 -18.35
C GLY A 226 0.79 11.03 -19.71
N HIS A 227 -0.32 10.34 -19.93
CA HIS A 227 -1.04 10.43 -21.21
C HIS A 227 -1.50 11.85 -21.56
N TYR A 228 -1.95 12.61 -20.56
CA TYR A 228 -2.46 13.99 -20.80
C TYR A 228 -1.38 15.07 -20.82
N LEU A 229 -0.10 14.76 -20.53
CA LEU A 229 0.98 15.74 -20.55
C LEU A 229 1.46 16.10 -21.96
N GLY A 230 1.33 15.20 -22.93
CA GLY A 230 1.83 15.41 -24.29
C GLY A 230 0.91 16.23 -25.21
N ARG A 231 -0.21 16.75 -24.70
CA ARG A 231 -1.20 17.51 -25.49
C ARG A 231 -1.89 18.58 -24.64
N PRO A 232 -2.41 19.65 -25.23
CA PRO A 232 -3.21 20.63 -24.50
C PRO A 232 -4.38 19.92 -23.84
N SER A 233 -4.46 19.96 -22.49
CA SER A 233 -5.46 19.22 -21.77
C SER A 233 -5.85 19.86 -20.45
N ARG A 234 -7.10 19.59 -20.04
CA ARG A 234 -7.61 19.84 -18.69
C ARG A 234 -8.27 18.56 -18.20
N ALA A 235 -7.74 17.98 -17.15
CA ALA A 235 -8.29 16.76 -16.55
C ALA A 235 -8.49 16.97 -15.06
N LYS A 236 -9.56 16.39 -14.50
CA LYS A 236 -9.79 16.39 -13.05
C LYS A 236 -9.63 14.96 -12.56
N PHE A 237 -8.80 14.79 -11.53
CA PHE A 237 -8.53 13.51 -10.91
C PHE A 237 -9.08 13.47 -9.49
N THR A 238 -9.61 12.34 -9.11
CA THR A 238 -9.97 11.99 -7.73
C THR A 238 -9.56 10.55 -7.44
N GLY A 239 -9.62 10.16 -6.18
CA GLY A 239 -9.26 8.81 -5.76
C GLY A 239 -9.84 8.50 -4.38
N GLU A 240 -9.50 7.34 -3.86
CA GLU A 240 -9.83 6.90 -2.52
C GLU A 240 -8.93 7.53 -1.45
N ALA A 241 -9.07 7.09 -0.20
CA ALA A 241 -8.42 7.71 0.96
C ALA A 241 -6.90 7.79 0.84
N GLY A 242 -6.23 6.74 0.35
CA GLY A 242 -4.77 6.73 0.19
C GLY A 242 -4.29 7.81 -0.77
N LEU A 243 -4.95 7.99 -1.92
CA LEU A 243 -4.60 9.06 -2.88
C LEU A 243 -4.98 10.46 -2.40
N LYS A 244 -6.00 10.60 -1.56
CA LYS A 244 -6.35 11.88 -0.94
C LYS A 244 -5.32 12.32 0.09
N LEU A 245 -4.70 11.36 0.79
CA LEU A 245 -3.65 11.59 1.79
C LEU A 245 -2.24 11.56 1.20
N ALA A 246 -2.09 11.16 -0.06
CA ALA A 246 -0.80 11.10 -0.74
C ALA A 246 -0.15 12.49 -0.87
N ASN A 247 1.18 12.52 -0.84
CA ASN A 247 1.94 13.74 -1.06
C ASN A 247 2.47 13.79 -2.50
N PHE A 248 1.85 14.61 -3.33
CA PHE A 248 2.28 14.88 -4.71
C PHE A 248 3.07 16.19 -4.86
N SER A 249 3.66 16.74 -3.79
CA SER A 249 4.41 18.00 -3.86
C SER A 249 5.58 17.94 -4.85
N ALA A 250 6.40 16.87 -4.83
CA ALA A 250 7.50 16.68 -5.76
C ALA A 250 7.01 16.68 -7.23
N VAL A 251 5.90 15.97 -7.50
CA VAL A 251 5.27 15.94 -8.82
C VAL A 251 4.82 17.35 -9.23
N ARG A 252 4.15 18.08 -8.34
CA ARG A 252 3.69 19.46 -8.62
C ARG A 252 4.82 20.44 -8.89
N HIS A 253 5.95 20.29 -8.21
CA HIS A 253 7.14 21.10 -8.47
C HIS A 253 7.81 20.74 -9.80
N PHE A 254 7.72 19.50 -10.22
CA PHE A 254 8.31 19.02 -11.47
C PHE A 254 7.45 19.34 -12.71
N LEU A 255 6.12 19.24 -12.64
CA LEU A 255 5.22 19.41 -13.79
C LEU A 255 5.37 20.74 -14.55
N PRO A 256 5.70 21.89 -13.95
CA PRO A 256 5.97 23.12 -14.69
C PRO A 256 7.11 23.00 -15.73
N THR A 257 8.09 22.13 -15.50
CA THR A 257 9.16 21.84 -16.48
C THR A 257 8.63 21.13 -17.73
N LEU A 258 7.43 20.51 -17.62
CA LEU A 258 6.71 19.85 -18.72
C LEU A 258 5.56 20.73 -19.26
N GLY A 259 5.57 22.03 -18.98
CA GLY A 259 4.49 22.92 -19.40
C GLY A 259 3.12 22.61 -18.79
N ALA A 260 3.09 22.00 -17.61
CA ALA A 260 1.87 21.55 -16.96
C ALA A 260 1.79 22.00 -15.48
N ARG A 261 0.60 21.99 -14.94
CA ARG A 261 0.34 22.25 -13.51
C ARG A 261 -0.69 21.28 -12.97
N LEU A 262 -0.42 20.74 -11.79
CA LEU A 262 -1.38 19.96 -11.01
C LEU A 262 -1.89 20.82 -9.85
N VAL A 263 -3.11 21.35 -10.01
CA VAL A 263 -3.71 22.30 -9.07
C VAL A 263 -4.63 21.53 -8.11
N PRO A 264 -4.38 21.54 -6.80
CA PRO A 264 -5.27 20.89 -5.85
C PRO A 264 -6.64 21.56 -5.85
N VAL A 265 -7.71 20.77 -5.80
CA VAL A 265 -9.09 21.28 -5.68
C VAL A 265 -9.36 21.72 -4.25
N VAL A 266 -8.83 20.99 -3.29
CA VAL A 266 -8.89 21.35 -1.86
C VAL A 266 -7.66 22.21 -1.52
N PRO A 267 -7.83 23.45 -1.07
CA PRO A 267 -6.70 24.30 -0.70
C PRO A 267 -5.77 23.64 0.33
N LYS A 268 -4.46 23.75 0.12
CA LYS A 268 -3.40 23.16 0.94
C LYS A 268 -3.36 21.62 0.96
N SER A 269 -4.20 20.92 0.19
CA SER A 269 -4.05 19.47 0.03
C SER A 269 -2.84 19.15 -0.82
N GLU A 270 -2.08 18.14 -0.42
CA GLU A 270 -0.96 17.61 -1.21
C GLU A 270 -1.40 16.47 -2.13
N GLY A 271 -2.53 15.82 -1.83
CA GLY A 271 -3.09 14.71 -2.57
C GLY A 271 -4.20 15.08 -3.55
N LEU A 272 -5.00 14.09 -3.92
CA LEU A 272 -6.21 14.29 -4.73
C LEU A 272 -7.38 14.78 -3.84
N PRO A 273 -8.43 15.42 -4.41
CA PRO A 273 -8.62 15.67 -5.83
C PRO A 273 -7.80 16.86 -6.37
N ALA A 274 -7.33 16.72 -7.61
CA ALA A 274 -6.54 17.74 -8.27
C ALA A 274 -6.96 17.92 -9.73
N ARG A 275 -6.62 19.08 -10.30
CA ARG A 275 -6.86 19.41 -11.70
C ARG A 275 -5.53 19.57 -12.41
N LEU A 276 -5.34 18.81 -13.48
CA LEU A 276 -4.26 19.01 -14.43
C LEU A 276 -4.64 20.12 -15.40
N GLU A 277 -3.70 21.02 -15.64
CA GLU A 277 -3.71 22.01 -16.72
C GLU A 277 -2.39 21.84 -17.47
N CYS A 278 -2.46 21.49 -18.75
CA CYS A 278 -1.30 21.24 -19.59
C CYS A 278 -1.37 22.04 -20.88
N SER A 279 -0.25 22.65 -21.26
CA SER A 279 -0.10 23.35 -22.54
C SER A 279 0.11 22.42 -23.73
N GLY A 280 0.57 21.19 -23.49
CA GLY A 280 0.96 20.22 -24.51
C GLY A 280 2.35 20.48 -25.10
N ILE A 281 3.04 21.52 -24.68
CA ILE A 281 4.39 21.85 -25.16
C ILE A 281 5.39 21.21 -24.20
N LEU A 282 6.16 20.23 -24.70
CA LEU A 282 7.23 19.58 -23.97
C LEU A 282 8.58 20.19 -24.37
N PRO A 283 9.53 20.31 -23.44
CA PRO A 283 10.90 20.70 -23.80
C PRO A 283 11.62 19.52 -24.49
N ASP A 284 12.66 19.85 -25.29
CA ASP A 284 13.45 18.87 -26.04
C ASP A 284 14.11 17.80 -25.13
N SER A 285 14.41 18.16 -23.89
CA SER A 285 14.97 17.26 -22.88
C SER A 285 14.48 17.63 -21.49
N VAL A 286 14.19 16.63 -20.68
CA VAL A 286 13.70 16.74 -19.31
C VAL A 286 14.58 15.92 -18.39
N SER A 287 15.08 16.50 -17.29
CA SER A 287 15.77 15.76 -16.25
C SER A 287 14.81 15.42 -15.11
N LEU A 288 14.69 14.13 -14.79
CA LEU A 288 13.84 13.67 -13.67
C LEU A 288 14.57 13.91 -12.35
N PRO A 289 14.01 14.69 -11.42
CA PRO A 289 14.55 14.83 -10.07
C PRO A 289 14.50 13.53 -9.28
N ALA A 290 15.40 13.37 -8.31
CA ALA A 290 15.52 12.14 -7.52
C ALA A 290 14.30 11.87 -6.61
N ASP A 291 13.56 12.91 -6.22
CA ASP A 291 12.39 12.86 -5.33
C ASP A 291 11.06 12.67 -6.07
N VAL A 292 11.07 12.72 -7.41
CA VAL A 292 9.86 12.45 -8.23
C VAL A 292 9.64 10.94 -8.30
N PRO A 293 8.41 10.43 -8.09
CA PRO A 293 8.12 9.00 -8.17
C PRO A 293 8.48 8.38 -9.52
N ALA A 294 9.09 7.18 -9.48
CA ALA A 294 9.44 6.40 -10.68
C ALA A 294 8.23 6.16 -11.59
N GLU A 295 7.04 6.04 -10.99
CA GLU A 295 5.76 5.86 -11.69
C GLU A 295 5.47 6.97 -12.69
N LEU A 296 5.82 8.21 -12.37
CA LEU A 296 5.65 9.32 -13.32
C LEU A 296 6.60 9.16 -14.52
N ALA A 297 7.87 8.79 -14.29
CA ALA A 297 8.80 8.54 -15.38
C ALA A 297 8.34 7.39 -16.27
N GLU A 298 7.93 6.26 -15.67
CA GLU A 298 7.41 5.12 -16.41
C GLU A 298 6.18 5.52 -17.26
N SER A 299 5.26 6.30 -16.69
CA SER A 299 4.06 6.75 -17.41
C SER A 299 4.36 7.74 -18.54
N LEU A 300 5.32 8.65 -18.34
CA LEU A 300 5.79 9.56 -19.39
C LEU A 300 6.39 8.78 -20.58
N LEU A 301 7.26 7.79 -20.30
CA LEU A 301 7.86 6.97 -21.34
C LEU A 301 6.83 6.15 -22.12
N LEU A 302 5.87 5.53 -21.40
CA LEU A 302 4.79 4.75 -22.03
C LEU A 302 3.85 5.62 -22.87
N ALA A 303 3.61 6.86 -22.48
CA ALA A 303 2.72 7.79 -23.17
C ALA A 303 3.40 8.52 -24.34
N ALA A 304 4.73 8.62 -24.31
CA ALA A 304 5.53 9.42 -25.26
C ALA A 304 5.31 9.09 -26.75
N PRO A 305 5.05 7.83 -27.17
CA PRO A 305 4.69 7.56 -28.57
C PRO A 305 3.45 8.32 -29.06
N GLY A 306 2.55 8.69 -28.15
CA GLY A 306 1.33 9.47 -28.45
C GLY A 306 1.50 10.99 -28.36
N TYR A 307 2.69 11.49 -28.06
CA TYR A 307 2.97 12.92 -27.98
C TYR A 307 3.16 13.56 -29.34
N GLU A 308 3.07 14.87 -29.42
CA GLU A 308 3.34 15.61 -30.67
C GLU A 308 4.84 15.74 -30.94
N GLN A 309 5.68 15.68 -29.89
CA GLN A 309 7.13 15.86 -29.95
C GLN A 309 7.84 14.71 -29.29
N ALA A 310 9.10 14.46 -29.70
CA ALA A 310 9.93 13.45 -29.05
C ALA A 310 10.21 13.84 -27.58
N LEU A 311 10.11 12.85 -26.70
CA LEU A 311 10.50 13.01 -25.31
C LEU A 311 11.92 12.46 -25.10
N ALA A 312 12.81 13.31 -24.57
CA ALA A 312 14.10 12.86 -24.05
C ALA A 312 14.09 13.01 -22.51
N LEU A 313 13.95 11.90 -21.81
CA LEU A 313 13.90 11.88 -20.34
C LEU A 313 15.24 11.44 -19.76
N ASN A 314 15.96 12.36 -19.11
CA ASN A 314 17.21 12.07 -18.43
C ASN A 314 16.95 11.54 -17.01
N LEU A 315 17.46 10.33 -16.73
CA LEU A 315 17.27 9.61 -15.46
C LEU A 315 18.57 9.58 -14.62
N ALA A 316 19.57 10.40 -14.92
CA ALA A 316 20.89 10.35 -14.26
C ALA A 316 20.80 10.51 -12.72
N ALA A 317 19.93 11.36 -12.24
CA ALA A 317 19.77 11.62 -10.80
C ALA A 317 18.86 10.63 -10.08
N HIS A 318 18.15 9.76 -10.81
CA HIS A 318 17.11 8.91 -10.23
C HIS A 318 17.62 7.51 -9.88
N ALA A 319 17.60 7.14 -8.60
CA ALA A 319 18.04 5.83 -8.12
C ALA A 319 17.29 4.64 -8.74
N GLY A 320 16.00 4.84 -9.11
CA GLY A 320 15.16 3.83 -9.77
C GLY A 320 15.37 3.66 -11.27
N ARG A 321 16.40 4.28 -11.89
CA ARG A 321 16.63 4.28 -13.33
C ARG A 321 16.56 2.89 -13.95
N GLU A 322 17.29 1.93 -13.40
CA GLU A 322 17.35 0.57 -13.94
C GLU A 322 15.98 -0.12 -13.90
N LEU A 323 15.23 0.10 -12.83
CA LEU A 323 13.90 -0.46 -12.67
C LEU A 323 12.90 0.19 -13.64
N ILE A 324 12.97 1.52 -13.85
CA ILE A 324 12.16 2.25 -14.84
C ILE A 324 12.42 1.65 -16.23
N LEU A 325 13.69 1.50 -16.61
CA LEU A 325 14.06 0.92 -17.91
C LEU A 325 13.60 -0.53 -18.05
N ALA A 326 13.81 -1.35 -17.03
CA ALA A 326 13.44 -2.76 -17.04
C ALA A 326 11.92 -2.97 -17.18
N ARG A 327 11.11 -2.04 -16.68
CA ARG A 327 9.64 -2.10 -16.75
C ARG A 327 9.06 -1.52 -18.03
N THR A 328 9.68 -0.47 -18.59
CA THR A 328 9.09 0.29 -19.70
C THR A 328 9.62 -0.15 -21.06
N MET A 329 10.92 -0.36 -21.19
CA MET A 329 11.53 -0.64 -22.49
C MET A 329 11.04 -1.94 -23.17
N PRO A 330 10.82 -3.06 -22.44
CA PRO A 330 10.23 -4.26 -23.05
C PRO A 330 8.81 -4.00 -23.59
N ILE A 331 7.98 -3.24 -22.86
CA ILE A 331 6.61 -2.90 -23.28
C ILE A 331 6.64 -2.01 -24.52
N LEU A 332 7.46 -0.95 -24.52
CA LEU A 332 7.59 -0.04 -25.65
C LEU A 332 8.05 -0.75 -26.92
N ARG A 333 9.07 -1.63 -26.81
CA ARG A 333 9.55 -2.43 -27.95
C ARG A 333 8.48 -3.38 -28.47
N ALA A 334 7.78 -4.08 -27.59
CA ALA A 334 6.72 -4.99 -27.97
C ALA A 334 5.49 -4.27 -28.57
N ALA A 335 5.29 -3.00 -28.20
CA ALA A 335 4.27 -2.11 -28.79
C ALA A 335 4.72 -1.45 -30.09
N GLY A 336 5.95 -1.73 -30.60
CA GLY A 336 6.49 -1.16 -31.83
C GLY A 336 6.88 0.33 -31.70
N ALA A 337 7.09 0.83 -30.48
CA ALA A 337 7.50 2.22 -30.26
C ALA A 337 8.99 2.42 -30.62
N ASP A 338 9.29 3.58 -31.22
CA ASP A 338 10.67 4.02 -31.46
C ASP A 338 11.25 4.64 -30.18
N ALA A 339 11.92 3.80 -29.38
CA ALA A 339 12.45 4.14 -28.07
C ALA A 339 13.89 3.65 -27.90
N HIS A 340 14.80 4.55 -27.54
CA HIS A 340 16.22 4.29 -27.39
C HIS A 340 16.78 4.79 -26.08
N VAL A 341 17.77 4.08 -25.53
CA VAL A 341 18.54 4.50 -24.36
C VAL A 341 19.83 5.17 -24.85
N GLU A 342 19.99 6.44 -24.56
CA GLU A 342 21.14 7.27 -24.92
C GLU A 342 21.90 7.70 -23.65
N GLY A 343 22.89 6.92 -23.23
CA GLY A 343 23.61 7.18 -21.97
C GLY A 343 22.69 7.11 -20.74
N THR A 344 22.42 8.25 -20.10
CA THR A 344 21.50 8.35 -18.95
C THR A 344 20.08 8.74 -19.33
N ALA A 345 19.84 9.10 -20.58
CA ALA A 345 18.55 9.51 -21.09
C ALA A 345 17.83 8.38 -21.83
N VAL A 346 16.51 8.44 -21.87
CA VAL A 346 15.67 7.65 -22.75
C VAL A 346 15.00 8.59 -23.73
N ARG A 347 15.19 8.34 -25.01
CA ARG A 347 14.52 9.07 -26.08
C ARG A 347 13.41 8.21 -26.66
N VAL A 348 12.21 8.78 -26.74
CA VAL A 348 11.05 8.14 -27.36
C VAL A 348 10.50 9.08 -28.42
N HIS A 349 10.37 8.58 -29.63
CA HIS A 349 9.83 9.36 -30.75
C HIS A 349 8.32 9.14 -30.87
N PRO A 350 7.55 10.16 -31.26
CA PRO A 350 6.15 10.00 -31.61
C PRO A 350 5.99 9.04 -32.78
N GLY A 351 4.96 8.22 -32.71
CA GLY A 351 4.67 7.30 -33.80
C GLY A 351 3.50 6.36 -33.49
N PRO A 352 2.92 5.73 -34.51
CA PRO A 352 1.84 4.79 -34.32
C PRO A 352 2.35 3.53 -33.62
N LEU A 353 1.65 3.13 -32.57
CA LEU A 353 1.89 1.86 -31.90
C LEU A 353 1.33 0.70 -32.73
N GLN A 354 1.92 -0.48 -32.56
CA GLN A 354 1.45 -1.76 -33.11
C GLN A 354 1.31 -2.75 -31.98
N LEU A 355 0.16 -2.76 -31.34
CA LEU A 355 -0.04 -3.62 -30.19
C LEU A 355 -0.29 -5.07 -30.63
N PRO A 356 0.38 -6.06 -30.00
CA PRO A 356 0.01 -7.45 -30.18
C PRO A 356 -1.37 -7.73 -29.63
N GLU A 357 -2.16 -8.57 -30.29
CA GLU A 357 -3.50 -8.96 -29.81
C GLU A 357 -3.46 -9.57 -28.41
N ARG A 358 -2.40 -10.35 -28.13
CA ARG A 358 -2.11 -10.97 -26.82
C ARG A 358 -0.67 -10.66 -26.43
N PRO A 359 -0.44 -9.57 -25.70
CA PRO A 359 0.91 -9.22 -25.29
C PRO A 359 1.47 -10.24 -24.29
N GLU A 360 2.77 -10.52 -24.42
CA GLU A 360 3.48 -11.33 -23.44
C GLU A 360 3.71 -10.52 -22.17
N VAL A 361 3.10 -10.96 -21.07
CA VAL A 361 3.24 -10.36 -19.75
C VAL A 361 3.77 -11.42 -18.79
N ASP A 362 4.72 -11.04 -17.95
CA ASP A 362 5.23 -11.90 -16.89
C ASP A 362 4.13 -12.18 -15.85
N MET A 363 4.26 -13.28 -15.11
CA MET A 363 3.36 -13.57 -13.99
C MET A 363 3.55 -12.58 -12.85
N GLU A 364 2.50 -12.41 -12.03
CA GLU A 364 2.57 -11.58 -10.82
C GLU A 364 3.52 -12.21 -9.79
N PRO A 365 4.72 -11.64 -9.55
CA PRO A 365 5.74 -12.32 -8.78
C PRO A 365 5.38 -12.44 -7.30
N GLU A 366 4.65 -11.49 -6.76
CA GLU A 366 4.29 -11.44 -5.34
C GLU A 366 3.39 -12.63 -4.96
N LEU A 367 2.32 -12.86 -5.70
CA LEU A 367 1.44 -14.01 -5.50
C LEU A 367 2.15 -15.33 -5.87
N ALA A 368 2.89 -15.32 -6.99
CA ALA A 368 3.57 -16.52 -7.46
C ALA A 368 4.60 -17.06 -6.45
N LEU A 369 5.33 -16.19 -5.74
CA LEU A 369 6.27 -16.61 -4.71
C LEU A 369 5.59 -17.38 -3.56
N PHE A 370 4.43 -16.92 -3.10
CA PHE A 370 3.68 -17.64 -2.06
C PHE A 370 3.11 -18.97 -2.54
N LEU A 371 2.61 -19.04 -3.78
CA LEU A 371 2.16 -20.29 -4.38
C LEU A 371 3.31 -21.29 -4.55
N LEU A 372 4.48 -20.82 -5.03
CA LEU A 372 5.68 -21.64 -5.19
C LEU A 372 6.29 -22.06 -3.83
N ALA A 373 6.01 -21.34 -2.75
CA ALA A 373 6.46 -21.70 -1.40
C ALA A 373 5.60 -22.81 -0.75
N LEU A 374 4.40 -23.11 -1.28
CA LEU A 374 3.51 -24.14 -0.71
C LEU A 374 4.19 -25.53 -0.54
N PRO A 375 5.03 -26.02 -1.48
CA PRO A 375 5.76 -27.28 -1.26
C PRO A 375 6.70 -27.27 -0.06
N LEU A 376 7.27 -26.12 0.31
CA LEU A 376 8.05 -26.00 1.57
C LEU A 376 7.15 -26.14 2.80
N ALA A 377 5.91 -25.65 2.70
CA ALA A 377 4.96 -25.74 3.79
C ALA A 377 4.24 -27.09 3.90
N LEU A 378 3.97 -27.80 2.80
CA LEU A 378 3.13 -29.01 2.78
C LEU A 378 3.85 -30.24 2.21
N GLY A 379 4.98 -30.07 1.55
CA GLY A 379 5.55 -31.07 0.63
C GLY A 379 4.79 -31.10 -0.69
N GLY A 380 5.32 -31.78 -1.71
CA GLY A 380 4.65 -31.96 -2.99
C GLY A 380 5.18 -31.06 -4.11
N GLU A 381 4.29 -30.65 -5.00
CA GLU A 381 4.64 -29.96 -6.25
C GLU A 381 3.63 -28.87 -6.59
N VAL A 382 4.16 -27.73 -7.05
CA VAL A 382 3.38 -26.64 -7.66
C VAL A 382 3.98 -26.33 -9.03
N ARG A 383 3.13 -26.26 -10.05
CA ARG A 383 3.47 -25.82 -11.39
C ARG A 383 2.64 -24.60 -11.76
N LEU A 384 3.32 -23.50 -12.05
CA LEU A 384 2.72 -22.26 -12.54
C LEU A 384 3.04 -22.12 -14.03
N ALA A 385 2.00 -22.13 -14.86
CA ALA A 385 2.14 -21.89 -16.30
C ALA A 385 2.19 -20.36 -16.54
N GLY A 386 3.27 -19.90 -17.20
CA GLY A 386 3.52 -18.49 -17.48
C GLY A 386 4.99 -18.12 -17.29
N ARG A 387 5.36 -16.95 -17.81
CA ARG A 387 6.74 -16.48 -17.82
C ARG A 387 7.13 -15.85 -16.48
N TRP A 388 8.23 -16.31 -15.90
CA TRP A 388 8.82 -15.68 -14.71
C TRP A 388 9.46 -14.34 -15.07
N SER A 389 9.30 -13.35 -14.21
CA SER A 389 9.84 -12.01 -14.44
C SER A 389 11.37 -11.97 -14.33
N ALA A 390 12.01 -11.23 -15.23
CA ALA A 390 13.45 -10.97 -15.19
C ALA A 390 13.83 -9.78 -14.30
N LEU A 391 12.86 -9.12 -13.65
CA LEU A 391 13.12 -7.99 -12.75
C LEU A 391 14.00 -8.41 -11.56
N PRO A 392 14.89 -7.51 -11.06
CA PRO A 392 15.79 -7.83 -9.94
C PRO A 392 15.07 -8.39 -8.72
N ALA A 393 13.95 -7.78 -8.31
CA ALA A 393 13.13 -8.27 -7.21
C ALA A 393 12.62 -9.72 -7.42
N ALA A 394 12.13 -10.05 -8.62
CA ALA A 394 11.67 -11.39 -8.93
C ALA A 394 12.80 -12.44 -8.91
N ARG A 395 14.00 -12.07 -9.38
CA ARG A 395 15.21 -12.91 -9.25
C ARG A 395 15.58 -13.12 -7.78
N ALA A 396 15.57 -12.05 -6.99
CA ALA A 396 15.84 -12.14 -5.55
C ALA A 396 14.82 -13.03 -4.83
N GLY A 397 13.53 -12.96 -5.20
CA GLY A 397 12.49 -13.86 -4.69
C GLY A 397 12.73 -15.32 -5.05
N TRP A 398 13.15 -15.58 -6.29
CA TRP A 398 13.56 -16.91 -6.75
C TRP A 398 14.72 -17.47 -5.92
N ASP A 399 15.80 -16.70 -5.77
CA ASP A 399 16.98 -17.07 -4.99
C ASP A 399 16.63 -17.28 -3.51
N ALA A 400 15.70 -16.48 -2.97
CA ALA A 400 15.22 -16.63 -1.62
C ALA A 400 14.56 -17.98 -1.38
N LEU A 401 13.69 -18.44 -2.29
CA LEU A 401 13.04 -19.75 -2.19
C LEU A 401 14.03 -20.91 -2.37
N GLN A 402 15.01 -20.78 -3.27
CA GLN A 402 16.06 -21.79 -3.42
C GLN A 402 16.93 -21.91 -2.16
N ARG A 403 17.28 -20.78 -1.52
CA ARG A 403 18.00 -20.79 -0.22
C ARG A 403 17.21 -21.47 0.89
N CYS A 404 15.88 -21.46 0.81
CA CYS A 404 15.03 -22.23 1.71
C CYS A 404 14.97 -23.73 1.38
N GLY A 405 15.72 -24.19 0.38
CA GLY A 405 15.80 -25.61 0.00
C GLY A 405 14.71 -26.07 -0.99
N LEU A 406 14.02 -25.14 -1.65
CA LEU A 406 13.04 -25.48 -2.67
C LEU A 406 13.75 -25.89 -3.99
N ASP A 407 13.38 -27.06 -4.54
CA ASP A 407 13.75 -27.42 -5.92
C ASP A 407 12.87 -26.64 -6.88
N LEU A 408 13.44 -25.55 -7.43
CA LEU A 408 12.76 -24.58 -8.28
C LEU A 408 13.42 -24.59 -9.66
N ARG A 409 12.64 -24.85 -10.71
CA ARG A 409 13.12 -25.02 -12.08
C ARG A 409 12.20 -24.39 -13.11
N MET A 410 12.79 -23.88 -14.17
CA MET A 410 12.05 -23.52 -15.39
C MET A 410 11.83 -24.78 -16.24
N GLN A 411 10.60 -24.95 -16.75
CA GLN A 411 10.23 -25.98 -17.73
C GLN A 411 9.55 -25.31 -18.93
N GLY A 412 10.32 -24.92 -19.95
CA GLY A 412 9.86 -24.01 -20.98
C GLY A 412 9.53 -22.64 -20.40
N ALA A 413 8.31 -22.16 -20.56
CA ALA A 413 7.84 -20.93 -19.93
C ALA A 413 7.30 -21.13 -18.49
N ASP A 414 7.01 -22.39 -18.10
CA ASP A 414 6.41 -22.69 -16.81
C ASP A 414 7.47 -22.74 -15.68
N VAL A 415 7.03 -22.44 -14.47
CA VAL A 415 7.82 -22.60 -13.24
C VAL A 415 7.34 -23.81 -12.47
N LEU A 416 8.28 -24.68 -12.09
CA LEU A 416 8.03 -25.87 -11.30
C LEU A 416 8.74 -25.75 -9.94
N ALA A 417 7.98 -25.92 -8.87
CA ALA A 417 8.48 -25.96 -7.50
C ALA A 417 8.19 -27.31 -6.85
N ARG A 418 9.20 -27.93 -6.23
CA ARG A 418 9.06 -29.23 -5.55
C ARG A 418 9.74 -29.26 -4.21
N SER A 419 9.12 -29.95 -3.26
CA SER A 419 9.74 -30.38 -2.01
C SER A 419 9.24 -31.77 -1.63
N LYS A 420 10.16 -32.67 -1.25
CA LYS A 420 9.81 -34.06 -0.87
C LYS A 420 8.99 -34.12 0.41
N ALA A 421 9.22 -33.20 1.32
CA ALA A 421 8.57 -33.12 2.61
C ALA A 421 8.43 -31.66 3.06
N PRO A 422 7.52 -31.39 4.00
CA PRO A 422 7.45 -30.07 4.63
C PRO A 422 8.76 -29.70 5.32
N LEU A 423 9.09 -28.42 5.28
CA LEU A 423 10.27 -27.83 5.90
C LEU A 423 10.26 -28.10 7.42
N LYS A 424 11.32 -28.72 7.93
CA LYS A 424 11.51 -28.99 9.38
C LYS A 424 12.51 -28.04 10.01
N THR A 425 13.57 -27.72 9.29
CA THR A 425 14.61 -26.80 9.74
C THR A 425 14.90 -25.80 8.62
N LEU A 426 15.01 -24.54 8.98
CA LEU A 426 15.45 -23.49 8.08
C LEU A 426 16.74 -22.92 8.62
N PRO A 427 17.86 -22.96 7.85
CA PRO A 427 19.06 -22.24 8.23
C PRO A 427 18.73 -20.76 8.40
N ARG A 428 19.53 -20.04 9.19
CA ARG A 428 19.34 -18.60 9.35
C ARG A 428 19.28 -17.95 7.98
N TRP A 429 18.10 -17.40 7.67
CA TRP A 429 17.86 -16.82 6.36
C TRP A 429 18.40 -15.39 6.30
N GLU A 430 19.05 -15.06 5.20
CA GLU A 430 19.53 -13.71 4.89
C GLU A 430 18.97 -13.28 3.54
N PRO A 431 18.52 -12.01 3.39
CA PRO A 431 17.93 -11.55 2.15
C PRO A 431 18.97 -11.56 1.02
N PRO A 432 18.63 -12.07 -0.18
CA PRO A 432 19.39 -11.76 -1.38
C PRO A 432 19.43 -10.25 -1.64
N ALA A 433 20.44 -9.79 -2.40
CA ALA A 433 20.42 -8.43 -2.93
C ALA A 433 19.10 -8.19 -3.71
N ASP A 434 18.58 -6.98 -3.68
CA ASP A 434 17.33 -6.57 -4.33
C ASP A 434 16.05 -7.27 -3.82
N PHE A 435 16.11 -8.03 -2.72
CA PHE A 435 14.91 -8.60 -2.12
C PHE A 435 14.07 -7.50 -1.46
N PRO A 436 12.83 -7.27 -1.93
CA PRO A 436 12.02 -6.16 -1.43
C PRO A 436 11.62 -6.30 0.03
N ALA A 437 11.67 -5.22 0.81
CA ALA A 437 11.15 -5.20 2.18
C ALA A 437 9.65 -5.57 2.25
N ALA A 438 8.86 -5.23 1.21
CA ALA A 438 7.45 -5.62 1.12
C ALA A 438 7.23 -7.15 1.09
N TRP A 439 8.22 -7.94 0.68
CA TRP A 439 8.14 -9.40 0.63
C TRP A 439 8.69 -10.10 1.89
N SER A 440 9.14 -9.34 2.88
CA SER A 440 9.60 -9.86 4.18
C SER A 440 8.62 -10.83 4.86
N PRO A 441 7.29 -10.75 4.69
CA PRO A 441 6.36 -11.72 5.23
C PRO A 441 6.61 -13.16 4.78
N LEU A 442 7.16 -13.37 3.56
CA LEU A 442 7.42 -14.71 3.02
C LEU A 442 8.50 -15.50 3.82
N PRO A 443 9.75 -14.99 3.98
CA PRO A 443 10.74 -15.71 4.78
C PRO A 443 10.32 -15.82 6.25
N LEU A 444 9.61 -14.83 6.79
CA LEU A 444 9.10 -14.89 8.15
C LEU A 444 8.08 -16.01 8.32
N ALA A 445 7.15 -16.18 7.37
CA ALA A 445 6.16 -17.27 7.38
C ALA A 445 6.83 -18.66 7.24
N LEU A 446 7.84 -18.80 6.38
CA LEU A 446 8.58 -20.06 6.22
C LEU A 446 9.35 -20.41 7.50
N THR A 447 9.98 -19.42 8.14
CA THR A 447 10.64 -19.59 9.44
C THR A 447 9.62 -19.99 10.52
N ALA A 448 8.46 -19.32 10.55
CA ALA A 448 7.37 -19.67 11.46
C ALA A 448 6.85 -21.11 11.22
N CYS A 449 6.72 -21.55 9.97
CA CYS A 449 6.36 -22.93 9.64
C CYS A 449 7.34 -23.95 10.24
N SER A 450 8.65 -23.68 10.17
CA SER A 450 9.69 -24.52 10.76
C SER A 450 9.55 -24.58 12.29
N ALA A 451 9.47 -23.43 12.96
CA ALA A 451 9.31 -23.33 14.41
C ALA A 451 8.03 -24.05 14.91
N LEU A 452 6.91 -23.86 14.22
CA LEU A 452 5.62 -24.47 14.57
C LEU A 452 5.61 -26.00 14.43
N ARG A 453 6.52 -26.58 13.62
CA ARG A 453 6.73 -28.01 13.52
C ARG A 453 7.74 -28.58 14.54
N GLY A 454 8.22 -27.75 15.45
CA GLY A 454 9.19 -28.12 16.47
C GLY A 454 10.64 -28.15 15.98
N GLY A 455 10.91 -27.51 14.85
CA GLY A 455 12.27 -27.27 14.37
C GLY A 455 12.93 -26.10 15.09
N GLU A 456 14.26 -26.12 15.15
CA GLU A 456 15.03 -24.93 15.53
C GLU A 456 14.92 -23.89 14.41
N ALA A 457 14.49 -22.70 14.74
CA ALA A 457 14.32 -21.62 13.78
C ALA A 457 14.79 -20.30 14.40
N ALA A 458 15.76 -19.68 13.78
CA ALA A 458 16.20 -18.32 14.11
C ALA A 458 15.36 -17.30 13.33
N LEU A 459 15.08 -16.16 13.94
CA LEU A 459 14.46 -15.04 13.27
C LEU A 459 15.27 -14.68 12.00
N PRO A 460 14.65 -14.60 10.82
CA PRO A 460 15.37 -14.26 9.59
C PRO A 460 15.91 -12.83 9.67
N VAL A 461 17.03 -12.57 9.01
CA VAL A 461 17.49 -11.20 8.77
C VAL A 461 16.52 -10.60 7.76
N LEU A 462 15.82 -9.53 8.15
CA LEU A 462 14.85 -8.89 7.26
C LEU A 462 15.49 -7.69 6.54
N PRO A 463 15.08 -7.39 5.30
CA PRO A 463 15.57 -6.24 4.56
C PRO A 463 15.34 -4.92 5.32
N ALA A 464 16.21 -3.94 5.09
CA ALA A 464 16.01 -2.60 5.61
C ALA A 464 14.67 -2.02 5.13
N GLY A 465 13.93 -1.37 6.02
CA GLY A 465 12.58 -0.85 5.73
C GLY A 465 11.44 -1.83 6.03
N THR A 466 11.74 -3.05 6.50
CA THR A 466 10.69 -3.95 7.01
C THR A 466 10.06 -3.35 8.28
N ASP A 467 8.73 -3.37 8.35
CA ASP A 467 8.00 -2.98 9.57
C ASP A 467 8.11 -4.08 10.64
N MET A 468 9.03 -3.86 11.57
CA MET A 468 9.31 -4.81 12.64
C MET A 468 8.15 -4.94 13.63
N VAL A 469 7.35 -3.90 13.83
CA VAL A 469 6.19 -3.94 14.73
C VAL A 469 5.14 -4.90 14.17
N THR A 470 4.88 -4.80 12.87
CA THR A 470 3.98 -5.74 12.18
C THR A 470 4.56 -7.17 12.18
N ALA A 471 5.88 -7.34 11.97
CA ALA A 471 6.52 -8.65 12.01
C ALA A 471 6.38 -9.33 13.39
N GLU A 472 6.59 -8.61 14.47
CA GLU A 472 6.39 -9.11 15.84
C GLU A 472 4.91 -9.43 16.12
N SER A 473 3.99 -8.55 15.70
CA SER A 473 2.54 -8.78 15.80
C SER A 473 2.11 -10.04 15.06
N PHE A 474 2.67 -10.28 13.85
CA PHE A 474 2.43 -11.50 13.08
C PHE A 474 2.94 -12.75 13.81
N LEU A 475 4.17 -12.74 14.31
CA LEU A 475 4.73 -13.87 15.07
C LEU A 475 3.84 -14.21 16.27
N HIS A 476 3.43 -13.21 17.03
CA HIS A 476 2.53 -13.40 18.17
C HIS A 476 1.17 -13.97 17.75
N ALA A 477 0.59 -13.48 16.64
CA ALA A 477 -0.67 -13.98 16.11
C ALA A 477 -0.61 -15.47 15.73
N VAL A 478 0.53 -15.93 15.18
CA VAL A 478 0.73 -17.35 14.85
C VAL A 478 1.20 -18.19 16.05
N GLY A 479 1.38 -17.58 17.24
CA GLY A 479 1.75 -18.23 18.50
C GLY A 479 3.24 -18.48 18.65
N LEU A 480 4.04 -17.58 18.17
CA LEU A 480 5.49 -17.56 18.29
C LEU A 480 5.97 -16.27 18.94
N GLU A 481 7.04 -16.37 19.68
CA GLU A 481 7.83 -15.26 20.20
C GLU A 481 9.31 -15.52 19.94
N HIS A 482 10.12 -14.50 19.87
CA HIS A 482 11.57 -14.66 19.82
C HIS A 482 12.17 -14.41 21.21
N ASP A 483 13.15 -15.19 21.58
CA ASP A 483 13.94 -14.97 22.79
C ASP A 483 15.02 -13.89 22.55
N GLY A 484 15.73 -13.50 23.61
CA GLY A 484 16.78 -12.49 23.51
C GLY A 484 17.95 -12.86 22.58
N THR A 485 18.04 -14.12 22.12
CA THR A 485 19.01 -14.62 21.14
C THR A 485 18.47 -14.61 19.70
N GLY A 486 17.20 -14.26 19.52
CA GLY A 486 16.52 -14.27 18.23
C GLY A 486 16.00 -15.65 17.80
N MET A 487 16.00 -16.66 18.69
CA MET A 487 15.37 -17.95 18.40
C MET A 487 13.87 -17.89 18.61
N LEU A 488 13.11 -18.48 17.67
CA LEU A 488 11.66 -18.56 17.77
C LEU A 488 11.22 -19.68 18.69
N ARG A 489 10.30 -19.36 19.59
CA ARG A 489 9.70 -20.30 20.55
C ARG A 489 8.18 -20.24 20.46
N LYS A 490 7.54 -21.39 20.74
CA LYS A 490 6.09 -21.43 20.83
C LYS A 490 5.62 -20.76 22.12
N ILE A 491 4.65 -19.88 21.99
CA ILE A 491 3.95 -19.31 23.14
C ILE A 491 3.04 -20.41 23.72
N SER A 492 3.20 -20.70 25.02
CA SER A 492 2.27 -21.59 25.73
C SER A 492 0.96 -20.85 25.95
N GLN A 493 -0.05 -21.15 25.15
CA GLN A 493 -1.39 -20.56 25.30
C GLN A 493 -2.44 -21.65 25.42
N ASP A 494 -3.22 -21.59 26.49
CA ASP A 494 -4.41 -22.44 26.72
C ASP A 494 -5.68 -21.88 26.05
N SER A 495 -5.63 -20.68 25.47
CA SER A 495 -6.78 -19.99 24.89
C SER A 495 -6.76 -19.98 23.36
N PRO A 496 -7.94 -19.99 22.69
CA PRO A 496 -8.03 -19.82 21.24
C PRO A 496 -7.39 -18.51 20.80
N ARG A 497 -6.61 -18.55 19.73
CA ARG A 497 -5.97 -17.34 19.19
C ARG A 497 -7.00 -16.38 18.64
N PRO A 498 -6.87 -15.07 18.91
CA PRO A 498 -7.74 -14.05 18.32
C PRO A 498 -7.54 -13.99 16.79
N ALA A 499 -8.53 -13.45 16.09
CA ALA A 499 -8.36 -13.14 14.68
C ALA A 499 -7.35 -12.00 14.51
N TRP A 500 -6.43 -12.16 13.56
CA TRP A 500 -5.42 -11.15 13.25
C TRP A 500 -5.81 -10.36 11.99
N ASN A 501 -5.66 -9.04 12.05
CA ASN A 501 -5.89 -8.16 10.91
C ASN A 501 -4.57 -7.93 10.17
N ALA A 502 -4.46 -8.48 8.97
CA ALA A 502 -3.30 -8.27 8.12
C ALA A 502 -3.28 -6.82 7.59
N PRO A 503 -2.14 -6.10 7.65
CA PRO A 503 -2.07 -4.71 7.18
C PRO A 503 -2.11 -4.59 5.64
N ASN A 504 -1.77 -5.66 4.93
CA ASN A 504 -1.83 -5.75 3.47
C ASN A 504 -1.95 -7.21 3.00
N PRO A 505 -2.20 -7.48 1.70
CA PRO A 505 -2.39 -8.83 1.17
C PRO A 505 -1.21 -9.77 1.41
N VAL A 506 0.03 -9.26 1.34
CA VAL A 506 1.25 -10.09 1.49
C VAL A 506 1.33 -10.70 2.89
N TRP A 507 0.95 -9.96 3.92
CA TRP A 507 0.85 -10.45 5.29
C TRP A 507 -0.30 -11.47 5.45
N ALA A 508 -1.41 -11.29 4.74
CA ALA A 508 -2.49 -12.28 4.74
C ALA A 508 -2.06 -13.60 4.07
N LEU A 509 -1.30 -13.53 2.96
CA LEU A 509 -0.68 -14.70 2.34
C LEU A 509 0.32 -15.38 3.27
N ALA A 510 1.11 -14.63 4.02
CA ALA A 510 2.02 -15.17 5.03
C ALA A 510 1.27 -15.93 6.13
N LEU A 511 0.15 -15.38 6.61
CA LEU A 511 -0.72 -16.05 7.57
C LEU A 511 -1.28 -17.37 7.00
N ALA A 512 -1.75 -17.34 5.74
CA ALA A 512 -2.26 -18.52 5.04
C ALA A 512 -1.17 -19.60 4.86
N LEU A 513 0.06 -19.21 4.51
CA LEU A 513 1.19 -20.12 4.40
C LEU A 513 1.53 -20.75 5.76
N THR A 514 1.50 -19.95 6.83
CA THR A 514 1.77 -20.43 8.20
C THR A 514 0.67 -21.37 8.70
N ALA A 515 -0.60 -21.15 8.27
CA ALA A 515 -1.71 -22.06 8.58
C ALA A 515 -1.49 -23.49 8.04
N CYS A 516 -0.65 -23.68 7.02
CA CYS A 516 -0.22 -25.01 6.57
C CYS A 516 0.60 -25.79 7.59
N ALA A 517 1.24 -25.10 8.55
CA ALA A 517 1.98 -25.72 9.65
C ALA A 517 1.18 -25.76 10.96
N SER A 518 0.31 -24.78 11.17
CA SER A 518 -0.57 -24.67 12.35
C SER A 518 -1.97 -24.23 11.89
N PRO A 519 -2.87 -25.18 11.57
CA PRO A 519 -4.24 -24.89 11.12
C PRO A 519 -5.03 -24.04 12.13
N HIS A 520 -6.15 -23.50 11.66
CA HIS A 520 -7.06 -22.65 12.44
C HIS A 520 -6.52 -21.25 12.79
N GLN A 521 -5.57 -20.74 11.99
CA GLN A 521 -5.28 -19.30 12.01
C GLN A 521 -6.50 -18.51 11.51
N LYS A 522 -6.75 -17.36 12.11
CA LYS A 522 -7.93 -16.55 11.77
C LYS A 522 -7.53 -15.21 11.19
N LEU A 523 -7.94 -14.96 9.93
CA LEU A 523 -7.81 -13.66 9.29
C LEU A 523 -9.05 -12.81 9.60
N GLY A 524 -8.85 -11.70 10.31
CA GLY A 524 -9.94 -10.84 10.78
C GLY A 524 -10.48 -9.89 9.71
N ASN A 525 -9.67 -9.56 8.69
CA ASN A 525 -10.00 -8.64 7.62
C ASN A 525 -9.78 -9.26 6.23
N PRO A 526 -10.55 -10.28 5.82
CA PRO A 526 -10.34 -10.98 4.54
C PRO A 526 -10.44 -10.04 3.33
N GLY A 527 -11.16 -8.93 3.42
CA GLY A 527 -11.24 -7.93 2.36
C GLY A 527 -9.90 -7.30 1.96
N VAL A 528 -8.84 -7.41 2.79
CA VAL A 528 -7.50 -6.96 2.40
C VAL A 528 -6.96 -7.69 1.17
N MET A 529 -7.45 -8.89 0.88
CA MET A 529 -7.00 -9.67 -0.26
C MET A 529 -7.44 -9.10 -1.61
N THR A 530 -8.46 -8.25 -1.66
CA THR A 530 -8.98 -7.70 -2.93
C THR A 530 -7.99 -6.79 -3.65
N GLU A 531 -7.00 -6.25 -2.95
CA GLU A 531 -5.91 -5.49 -3.58
C GLU A 531 -4.98 -6.36 -4.43
N LEU A 532 -4.82 -7.65 -4.08
CA LEU A 532 -3.96 -8.58 -4.79
C LEU A 532 -4.76 -9.67 -5.52
N TYR A 533 -5.80 -10.19 -4.90
CA TYR A 533 -6.62 -11.28 -5.40
C TYR A 533 -8.11 -10.94 -5.24
N PRO A 534 -8.98 -11.16 -6.24
CA PRO A 534 -10.41 -10.92 -6.09
C PRO A 534 -10.99 -11.84 -5.02
N ALA A 535 -11.91 -11.29 -4.23
CA ALA A 535 -12.59 -12.02 -3.16
C ALA A 535 -13.62 -13.03 -3.70
#